data_3494a08f3e42f9e699d5d9647d906d62
#
_entry.id   3494a08f3e42f9e699d5d9647d906d62
#
_cell.length_a   1.000
_cell.length_b   1.000
_cell.length_c   1.000
_cell.angle_alpha   90.00
_cell.angle_beta   90.00
_cell.angle_gamma   90.00
#
_symmetry.space_group_name_H-M   'P 1'
#
loop_
_entity.id
_entity.type
_entity.pdbx_description
1 polymer ?
#
loop_
_entity_poly.entity_id
_entity_poly.type
_entity_poly.pdbx_seq_one_letter_code
_entity_poly.pdbx_strand_id
1 'polypeptide(L)'
;HLKILKRRSSDGISPYFILLGTVGAGSNITNIILLQFIALQCCTVQTYGACVASLLGILQVVIQGSMFYITFILYMSFFPAQNKYEEVVDSAEPETDSESRPLLLPRGSSSRGPASVEWQTAMWVAGAVVLHAGICVFMSVLLVTVIGPYAAPTRTWASLLGLFSLCLTCLQFFPQIIKTWRSGSVGAISIPMMLMQTPGGFVFAYSIAIRPGVNWSSWISTFVAATLQCVLLVICLSFEAQAKSQRALESTEATANDAAADAAASSSPAAAAEQASENTAT
;
A
#
# COMPACT_ATOMS: atom_id res chain seq x y z
N HIS A 1 -0.70 -8.35 -2.21
CA HIS A 1 -1.17 -9.61 -1.63
C HIS A 1 -0.21 -10.76 -1.92
N LEU A 2 0.13 -11.06 -3.19
CA LEU A 2 1.05 -12.14 -3.56
C LEU A 2 2.41 -12.06 -2.86
N LYS A 3 2.93 -10.84 -2.61
CA LYS A 3 4.21 -10.64 -1.94
C LYS A 3 4.17 -11.04 -0.46
N ILE A 4 3.06 -10.76 0.23
CA ILE A 4 2.83 -11.17 1.63
C ILE A 4 2.70 -12.69 1.71
N LEU A 5 1.88 -13.29 0.82
CA LEU A 5 1.67 -14.74 0.74
C LEU A 5 2.97 -15.48 0.42
N LYS A 6 3.78 -14.98 -0.53
CA LYS A 6 5.06 -15.60 -0.93
C LYS A 6 6.13 -15.49 0.15
N ARG A 7 6.18 -14.35 0.88
CA ARG A 7 7.14 -14.12 1.97
C ARG A 7 6.67 -14.68 3.31
N ARG A 8 5.38 -14.99 3.47
CA ARG A 8 4.74 -15.34 4.73
C ARG A 8 5.05 -14.36 5.87
N SER A 9 5.24 -13.09 5.51
CA SER A 9 5.53 -12.01 6.45
C SER A 9 4.87 -10.72 6.00
N SER A 10 4.36 -9.95 6.96
CA SER A 10 3.80 -8.61 6.79
C SER A 10 4.80 -7.48 7.06
N ASP A 11 6.11 -7.80 7.21
CA ASP A 11 7.14 -6.81 7.47
C ASP A 11 7.19 -5.71 6.43
N GLY A 12 7.36 -4.48 6.91
CA GLY A 12 7.43 -3.28 6.07
C GLY A 12 6.09 -2.66 5.71
N ILE A 13 4.97 -3.20 6.20
CA ILE A 13 3.64 -2.60 6.02
C ILE A 13 3.30 -1.81 7.28
N SER A 14 3.04 -0.51 7.13
CA SER A 14 2.63 0.34 8.25
C SER A 14 1.23 -0.04 8.74
N PRO A 15 1.03 -0.31 10.06
CA PRO A 15 -0.28 -0.59 10.62
C PRO A 15 -1.26 0.59 10.44
N TYR A 16 -0.77 1.82 10.49
CA TYR A 16 -1.58 3.02 10.26
C TYR A 16 -2.08 3.13 8.82
N PHE A 17 -1.26 2.73 7.83
CA PHE A 17 -1.69 2.69 6.43
C PHE A 17 -2.87 1.73 6.24
N ILE A 18 -2.81 0.57 6.88
CA ILE A 18 -3.88 -0.43 6.84
C ILE A 18 -5.13 0.11 7.54
N LEU A 19 -4.98 0.74 8.70
CA LEU A 19 -6.09 1.36 9.43
C LEU A 19 -6.83 2.37 8.55
N LEU A 20 -6.11 3.37 8.05
CA LEU A 20 -6.69 4.44 7.23
C LEU A 20 -7.36 3.90 5.96
N GLY A 21 -6.68 2.96 5.28
CA GLY A 21 -7.20 2.35 4.06
C GLY A 21 -8.44 1.49 4.30
N THR A 22 -8.44 0.64 5.32
CA THR A 22 -9.57 -0.27 5.60
C THR A 22 -10.78 0.46 6.14
N VAL A 23 -10.59 1.40 7.08
CA VAL A 23 -11.67 2.23 7.63
C VAL A 23 -12.24 3.15 6.54
N GLY A 24 -11.37 3.78 5.73
CA GLY A 24 -11.81 4.61 4.59
C GLY A 24 -12.59 3.82 3.55
N ALA A 25 -12.13 2.61 3.20
CA ALA A 25 -12.82 1.72 2.27
C ALA A 25 -14.19 1.29 2.81
N GLY A 26 -14.29 0.91 4.09
CA GLY A 26 -15.56 0.55 4.74
C GLY A 26 -16.56 1.70 4.73
N SER A 27 -16.11 2.92 5.06
CA SER A 27 -16.95 4.12 5.01
C SER A 27 -17.42 4.41 3.58
N ASN A 28 -16.55 4.29 2.57
CA ASN A 28 -16.90 4.54 1.18
C ASN A 28 -17.87 3.50 0.61
N ILE A 29 -17.68 2.21 0.94
CA ILE A 29 -18.63 1.14 0.58
C ILE A 29 -20.01 1.44 1.17
N THR A 30 -20.08 1.76 2.45
CA THR A 30 -21.34 2.06 3.14
C THR A 30 -22.00 3.31 2.53
N ASN A 31 -21.25 4.38 2.26
CA ASN A 31 -21.74 5.58 1.60
C ASN A 31 -22.39 5.25 0.26
N ILE A 32 -21.69 4.53 -0.63
CA ILE A 32 -22.21 4.29 -1.99
C ILE A 32 -23.42 3.35 -1.99
N ILE A 33 -23.43 2.34 -1.10
CA ILE A 33 -24.58 1.43 -0.97
C ILE A 33 -25.84 2.18 -0.52
N LEU A 34 -25.71 3.02 0.52
CA LEU A 34 -26.84 3.79 1.05
C LEU A 34 -27.35 4.84 0.06
N LEU A 35 -26.47 5.58 -0.59
CA LEU A 35 -26.86 6.64 -1.53
C LEU A 35 -27.36 6.09 -2.86
N GLN A 36 -26.92 4.91 -3.27
CA GLN A 36 -27.38 4.25 -4.50
C GLN A 36 -28.34 3.09 -4.22
N PHE A 37 -29.01 3.10 -3.08
CA PHE A 37 -29.95 2.03 -2.69
C PHE A 37 -31.07 1.82 -3.72
N ILE A 38 -31.53 2.91 -4.36
CA ILE A 38 -32.50 2.85 -5.43
C ILE A 38 -32.01 2.01 -6.64
N ALA A 39 -30.74 2.10 -6.98
CA ALA A 39 -30.17 1.31 -8.07
C ALA A 39 -30.24 -0.19 -7.79
N LEU A 40 -30.05 -0.60 -6.53
CA LEU A 40 -30.20 -1.99 -6.08
C LEU A 40 -31.65 -2.47 -6.21
N GLN A 41 -32.64 -1.63 -5.83
CA GLN A 41 -34.06 -1.97 -5.92
C GLN A 41 -34.57 -1.99 -7.36
N CYS A 42 -34.13 -1.06 -8.21
CA CYS A 42 -34.57 -0.99 -9.60
C CYS A 42 -34.17 -2.21 -10.45
N CYS A 43 -33.21 -3.02 -10.02
CA CYS A 43 -32.81 -4.23 -10.72
C CYS A 43 -33.93 -5.29 -10.81
N THR A 44 -34.97 -5.21 -9.99
CA THR A 44 -36.12 -6.11 -10.06
C THR A 44 -37.10 -5.75 -11.19
N VAL A 45 -37.01 -4.53 -11.73
CA VAL A 45 -37.92 -3.99 -12.73
C VAL A 45 -37.25 -3.68 -14.07
N GLN A 46 -35.94 -3.47 -14.06
CA GLN A 46 -35.15 -3.14 -15.26
C GLN A 46 -34.69 -4.38 -16.04
N THR A 47 -34.32 -4.17 -17.31
CA THR A 47 -33.66 -5.20 -18.11
C THR A 47 -32.31 -5.55 -17.51
N TYR A 48 -31.87 -6.81 -17.66
CA TYR A 48 -30.61 -7.32 -17.09
C TYR A 48 -29.41 -6.43 -17.42
N GLY A 49 -29.27 -5.98 -18.67
CA GLY A 49 -28.17 -5.10 -19.08
C GLY A 49 -28.18 -3.73 -18.40
N ALA A 50 -29.36 -3.12 -18.22
CA ALA A 50 -29.51 -1.84 -17.54
C ALA A 50 -29.22 -1.96 -16.03
N CYS A 51 -29.65 -3.05 -15.40
CA CYS A 51 -29.33 -3.36 -14.01
C CYS A 51 -27.81 -3.51 -13.82
N VAL A 52 -27.13 -4.32 -14.62
CA VAL A 52 -25.67 -4.49 -14.53
C VAL A 52 -24.94 -3.17 -14.71
N ALA A 53 -25.32 -2.35 -15.70
CA ALA A 53 -24.73 -1.03 -15.92
C ALA A 53 -24.91 -0.10 -14.70
N SER A 54 -26.08 -0.17 -14.04
CA SER A 54 -26.36 0.62 -12.83
C SER A 54 -25.55 0.18 -11.62
N LEU A 55 -25.25 -1.12 -11.50
CA LEU A 55 -24.52 -1.69 -10.38
C LEU A 55 -23.01 -1.66 -10.54
N LEU A 56 -22.46 -1.45 -11.74
CA LEU A 56 -21.01 -1.46 -12.00
C LEU A 56 -20.23 -0.54 -11.05
N GLY A 57 -20.77 0.65 -10.74
CA GLY A 57 -20.12 1.58 -9.80
C GLY A 57 -20.05 1.03 -8.38
N ILE A 58 -21.15 0.44 -7.89
CA ILE A 58 -21.19 -0.18 -6.56
C ILE A 58 -20.23 -1.36 -6.51
N LEU A 59 -20.28 -2.24 -7.52
CA LEU A 59 -19.46 -3.43 -7.62
C LEU A 59 -17.98 -3.08 -7.60
N GLN A 60 -17.56 -2.05 -8.34
CA GLN A 60 -16.17 -1.61 -8.38
C GLN A 60 -15.68 -1.13 -7.01
N VAL A 61 -16.46 -0.31 -6.29
CA VAL A 61 -16.09 0.17 -4.95
C VAL A 61 -16.02 -0.99 -3.96
N VAL A 62 -16.97 -1.93 -4.05
CA VAL A 62 -16.98 -3.12 -3.19
C VAL A 62 -15.76 -4.00 -3.44
N ILE A 63 -15.41 -4.26 -4.70
CA ILE A 63 -14.20 -5.04 -5.04
C ILE A 63 -12.95 -4.32 -4.55
N GLN A 64 -12.81 -3.02 -4.82
CA GLN A 64 -11.64 -2.25 -4.38
C GLN A 64 -11.52 -2.22 -2.86
N GLY A 65 -12.63 -1.99 -2.15
CA GLY A 65 -12.64 -1.98 -0.70
C GLY A 65 -12.37 -3.35 -0.10
N SER A 66 -12.89 -4.42 -0.70
CA SER A 66 -12.60 -5.80 -0.29
C SER A 66 -11.09 -6.11 -0.32
N MET A 67 -10.34 -5.52 -1.24
CA MET A 67 -8.89 -5.68 -1.28
C MET A 67 -8.21 -5.09 -0.03
N PHE A 68 -8.71 -3.99 0.53
CA PHE A 68 -8.19 -3.45 1.79
C PHE A 68 -8.49 -4.38 2.97
N TYR A 69 -9.69 -4.94 3.04
CA TYR A 69 -10.04 -5.93 4.07
C TYR A 69 -9.21 -7.22 3.95
N ILE A 70 -8.98 -7.70 2.73
CA ILE A 70 -8.09 -8.85 2.49
C ILE A 70 -6.65 -8.52 2.93
N THR A 71 -6.15 -7.31 2.61
CA THR A 71 -4.82 -6.88 3.07
C THR A 71 -4.74 -6.84 4.58
N PHE A 72 -5.79 -6.33 5.25
CA PHE A 72 -5.88 -6.30 6.70
C PHE A 72 -5.85 -7.71 7.31
N ILE A 73 -6.65 -8.64 6.77
CA ILE A 73 -6.68 -10.04 7.24
C ILE A 73 -5.31 -10.70 7.04
N LEU A 74 -4.69 -10.51 5.87
CA LEU A 74 -3.34 -11.03 5.58
C LEU A 74 -2.30 -10.42 6.52
N TYR A 75 -2.37 -9.12 6.78
CA TYR A 75 -1.47 -8.45 7.72
C TYR A 75 -1.55 -9.06 9.12
N MET A 76 -2.75 -9.25 9.65
CA MET A 76 -2.94 -9.85 10.97
C MET A 76 -2.56 -11.34 11.03
N SER A 77 -2.85 -12.09 9.95
CA SER A 77 -2.57 -13.54 9.88
C SER A 77 -1.07 -13.84 9.73
N PHE A 78 -0.34 -13.01 8.98
CA PHE A 78 1.09 -13.18 8.72
C PHE A 78 1.96 -12.20 9.50
N PHE A 79 1.45 -11.70 10.64
CA PHE A 79 2.26 -10.87 11.54
C PHE A 79 3.43 -11.73 12.09
N PRO A 80 4.70 -11.27 11.96
CA PRO A 80 5.87 -12.05 12.34
C PRO A 80 5.83 -12.46 13.82
N ALA A 81 6.00 -13.75 14.08
CA ALA A 81 5.98 -14.26 15.45
C ALA A 81 7.12 -13.69 16.32
N GLN A 82 8.23 -13.36 15.66
CA GLN A 82 9.41 -12.76 16.31
C GLN A 82 9.12 -11.35 16.85
N ASN A 83 8.26 -10.58 16.15
CA ASN A 83 7.91 -9.22 16.53
C ASN A 83 6.69 -9.16 17.49
N LYS A 84 6.16 -10.29 17.93
CA LYS A 84 5.00 -10.31 18.85
C LYS A 84 5.38 -10.06 20.30
N TYR A 85 6.57 -10.49 20.71
CA TYR A 85 7.04 -10.43 22.09
C TYR A 85 8.47 -9.86 22.10
N GLU A 86 8.77 -9.04 23.09
CA GLU A 86 10.14 -8.58 23.34
C GLU A 86 10.98 -9.78 23.77
N GLU A 87 12.15 -9.98 23.14
CA GLU A 87 13.13 -10.91 23.68
C GLU A 87 13.64 -10.33 25.00
N VAL A 88 13.39 -11.04 26.09
CA VAL A 88 14.05 -10.77 27.35
C VAL A 88 15.50 -11.20 27.16
N VAL A 89 16.35 -10.25 26.80
CA VAL A 89 17.79 -10.43 26.93
C VAL A 89 18.08 -10.45 28.44
N ASP A 90 18.18 -11.64 29.00
CA ASP A 90 18.77 -11.81 30.32
C ASP A 90 20.15 -11.18 30.25
N SER A 91 20.26 -9.98 30.83
CA SER A 91 21.55 -9.33 31.10
C SER A 91 22.19 -10.14 32.23
N ALA A 92 22.73 -11.31 31.88
CA ALA A 92 23.68 -11.98 32.72
C ALA A 92 24.92 -11.07 32.75
N GLU A 93 25.05 -10.30 33.83
CA GLU A 93 26.32 -9.70 34.21
C GLU A 93 27.40 -10.80 34.18
N PRO A 94 28.59 -10.50 33.67
CA PRO A 94 29.69 -11.43 33.77
C PRO A 94 30.20 -11.44 35.22
N GLU A 95 29.62 -12.28 36.05
CA GLU A 95 30.30 -12.67 37.28
C GLU A 95 31.43 -13.62 36.94
N THR A 96 32.64 -13.09 37.12
CA THR A 96 33.93 -13.77 37.20
C THR A 96 33.88 -14.94 38.16
N ASP A 97 34.52 -16.03 37.71
CA ASP A 97 35.13 -17.14 38.49
C ASP A 97 34.25 -18.34 38.92
N SER A 98 34.82 -19.45 38.49
CA SER A 98 34.83 -20.79 39.05
C SER A 98 33.98 -21.87 38.37
N GLU A 99 34.71 -22.60 37.56
CA GLU A 99 34.86 -24.08 37.51
C GLU A 99 33.78 -24.87 38.28
N SER A 100 32.70 -25.24 37.59
CA SER A 100 31.98 -26.51 37.75
C SER A 100 30.71 -26.50 36.88
N ARG A 101 30.83 -27.08 35.69
CA ARG A 101 29.72 -27.26 34.75
C ARG A 101 28.99 -28.57 35.08
N PRO A 102 27.77 -28.58 35.56
CA PRO A 102 26.86 -29.71 35.37
C PRO A 102 26.18 -29.56 34.02
N LEU A 103 26.55 -30.45 33.12
CA LEU A 103 25.84 -30.77 31.88
C LEU A 103 24.45 -31.29 32.29
N LEU A 104 23.39 -30.67 31.78
CA LEU A 104 21.96 -31.04 31.89
C LEU A 104 21.13 -30.01 32.67
N LEU A 105 20.97 -28.82 32.10
CA LEU A 105 19.74 -28.06 32.32
C LEU A 105 18.83 -28.24 31.13
N PRO A 106 17.57 -28.63 31.29
CA PRO A 106 16.59 -28.63 30.23
C PRO A 106 16.49 -27.20 29.72
N ARG A 107 16.59 -27.03 28.37
CA ARG A 107 16.41 -25.76 27.66
C ARG A 107 15.10 -25.16 28.17
N GLY A 108 15.20 -24.32 29.19
CA GLY A 108 14.10 -23.78 29.96
C GLY A 108 13.14 -23.04 29.03
N SER A 109 11.89 -23.19 29.32
CA SER A 109 10.75 -22.44 28.86
C SER A 109 11.16 -20.99 28.61
N SER A 110 11.25 -20.58 27.32
CA SER A 110 11.35 -19.16 27.00
C SER A 110 10.10 -18.49 27.55
N SER A 111 10.21 -17.83 28.67
CA SER A 111 9.18 -16.95 29.20
C SER A 111 8.96 -15.90 28.10
N ARG A 112 7.77 -15.93 27.48
CA ARG A 112 7.37 -14.92 26.51
C ARG A 112 7.40 -13.59 27.24
N GLY A 113 8.28 -12.69 26.84
CA GLY A 113 8.35 -11.33 27.32
C GLY A 113 7.03 -10.58 27.07
N PRO A 114 6.91 -9.36 27.55
CA PRO A 114 5.73 -8.52 27.31
C PRO A 114 5.48 -8.36 25.81
N ALA A 115 4.22 -8.18 25.43
CA ALA A 115 3.84 -7.96 24.05
C ALA A 115 4.55 -6.72 23.48
N SER A 116 5.20 -6.85 22.34
CA SER A 116 5.92 -5.75 21.71
C SER A 116 4.98 -4.58 21.38
N VAL A 117 5.52 -3.36 21.34
CA VAL A 117 4.77 -2.15 21.00
C VAL A 117 4.14 -2.29 19.60
N GLU A 118 4.82 -2.94 18.67
CA GLU A 118 4.32 -3.19 17.31
C GLU A 118 3.09 -4.10 17.32
N TRP A 119 3.11 -5.18 18.10
CA TRP A 119 1.98 -6.08 18.22
C TRP A 119 0.80 -5.41 18.94
N GLN A 120 1.04 -4.65 20.00
CA GLN A 120 0.01 -3.87 20.67
C GLN A 120 -0.67 -2.89 19.70
N THR A 121 0.13 -2.16 18.92
CA THR A 121 -0.39 -1.26 17.89
C THR A 121 -1.23 -1.99 16.85
N ALA A 122 -0.78 -3.16 16.37
CA ALA A 122 -1.54 -3.98 15.43
C ALA A 122 -2.88 -4.43 16.02
N MET A 123 -2.93 -4.81 17.30
CA MET A 123 -4.16 -5.19 18.00
C MET A 123 -5.12 -4.01 18.18
N TRP A 124 -4.61 -2.81 18.50
CA TRP A 124 -5.42 -1.59 18.55
C TRP A 124 -6.02 -1.24 17.19
N VAL A 125 -5.23 -1.36 16.12
CA VAL A 125 -5.69 -1.18 14.73
C VAL A 125 -6.78 -2.19 14.40
N ALA A 126 -6.60 -3.46 14.77
CA ALA A 126 -7.60 -4.49 14.53
C ALA A 126 -8.91 -4.19 15.26
N GLY A 127 -8.83 -3.81 16.55
CA GLY A 127 -9.99 -3.40 17.33
C GLY A 127 -10.72 -2.20 16.74
N ALA A 128 -9.99 -1.17 16.30
CA ALA A 128 -10.55 0.01 15.67
C ALA A 128 -11.26 -0.31 14.35
N VAL A 129 -10.68 -1.16 13.50
CA VAL A 129 -11.29 -1.59 12.22
C VAL A 129 -12.58 -2.36 12.46
N VAL A 130 -12.58 -3.33 13.38
CA VAL A 130 -13.76 -4.15 13.71
C VAL A 130 -14.86 -3.28 14.32
N LEU A 131 -14.52 -2.42 15.26
CA LEU A 131 -15.46 -1.49 15.90
C LEU A 131 -16.10 -0.56 14.85
N HIS A 132 -15.28 0.07 14.00
CA HIS A 132 -15.78 0.95 12.95
C HIS A 132 -16.71 0.20 11.98
N ALA A 133 -16.33 -0.98 11.50
CA ALA A 133 -17.15 -1.80 10.62
C ALA A 133 -18.49 -2.18 11.30
N GLY A 134 -18.44 -2.56 12.59
CA GLY A 134 -19.63 -2.86 13.40
C GLY A 134 -20.56 -1.64 13.51
N ILE A 135 -20.02 -0.45 13.80
CA ILE A 135 -20.81 0.79 13.86
C ILE A 135 -21.43 1.12 12.50
N CYS A 136 -20.66 1.03 11.41
CA CYS A 136 -21.17 1.30 10.06
C CYS A 136 -22.32 0.37 9.69
N VAL A 137 -22.19 -0.92 9.92
CA VAL A 137 -23.22 -1.91 9.64
C VAL A 137 -24.44 -1.68 10.55
N PHE A 138 -24.24 -1.59 11.86
CA PHE A 138 -25.33 -1.42 12.82
C PHE A 138 -26.14 -0.16 12.55
N MET A 139 -25.49 1.01 12.44
CA MET A 139 -26.18 2.28 12.20
C MET A 139 -26.88 2.30 10.83
N SER A 140 -26.27 1.71 9.80
CA SER A 140 -26.87 1.66 8.46
C SER A 140 -28.09 0.77 8.43
N VAL A 141 -28.05 -0.42 9.06
CA VAL A 141 -29.19 -1.32 9.18
C VAL A 141 -30.30 -0.65 9.98
N LEU A 142 -29.99 -0.05 11.13
CA LEU A 142 -30.95 0.65 11.98
C LEU A 142 -31.67 1.78 11.22
N LEU A 143 -30.90 2.63 10.53
CA LEU A 143 -31.46 3.76 9.79
C LEU A 143 -32.33 3.30 8.61
N VAL A 144 -31.90 2.29 7.87
CA VAL A 144 -32.67 1.76 6.73
C VAL A 144 -33.94 1.07 7.17
N THR A 145 -33.92 0.30 8.27
CA THR A 145 -35.05 -0.50 8.72
C THR A 145 -36.09 0.33 9.51
N VAL A 146 -35.65 1.27 10.35
CA VAL A 146 -36.50 2.05 11.24
C VAL A 146 -37.00 3.33 10.58
N ILE A 147 -36.12 4.04 9.87
CA ILE A 147 -36.39 5.36 9.33
C ILE A 147 -36.70 5.31 7.83
N GLY A 148 -36.03 4.38 7.13
CA GLY A 148 -36.13 4.18 5.69
C GLY A 148 -34.92 4.65 4.91
N PRO A 149 -34.66 4.03 3.74
CA PRO A 149 -33.44 4.28 2.95
C PRO A 149 -33.38 5.67 2.32
N TYR A 150 -34.54 6.31 2.10
CA TYR A 150 -34.64 7.61 1.42
C TYR A 150 -34.80 8.80 2.38
N ALA A 151 -34.86 8.54 3.67
CA ALA A 151 -35.05 9.56 4.70
C ALA A 151 -33.80 10.47 4.82
N ALA A 152 -34.03 11.71 5.22
CA ALA A 152 -32.96 12.68 5.39
C ALA A 152 -31.83 12.21 6.36
N PRO A 153 -32.14 11.61 7.53
CA PRO A 153 -31.11 11.10 8.43
C PRO A 153 -30.22 10.03 7.80
N THR A 154 -30.81 9.09 7.02
CA THR A 154 -30.05 8.03 6.33
C THR A 154 -29.10 8.61 5.28
N ARG A 155 -29.57 9.60 4.51
CA ARG A 155 -28.76 10.29 3.50
C ARG A 155 -27.64 11.14 4.14
N THR A 156 -27.93 11.80 5.26
CA THR A 156 -26.94 12.56 6.02
C THR A 156 -25.85 11.63 6.57
N TRP A 157 -26.23 10.51 7.17
CA TRP A 157 -25.30 9.50 7.64
C TRP A 157 -24.36 9.00 6.52
N ALA A 158 -24.95 8.63 5.38
CA ALA A 158 -24.18 8.22 4.22
C ALA A 158 -23.21 9.31 3.74
N SER A 159 -23.66 10.56 3.66
CA SER A 159 -22.81 11.69 3.23
C SER A 159 -21.68 11.98 4.22
N LEU A 160 -21.93 11.85 5.52
CA LEU A 160 -20.89 11.95 6.56
C LEU A 160 -19.81 10.86 6.40
N LEU A 161 -20.22 9.62 6.12
CA LEU A 161 -19.26 8.53 5.84
C LEU A 161 -18.44 8.80 4.58
N GLY A 162 -19.05 9.38 3.53
CA GLY A 162 -18.32 9.78 2.32
C GLY A 162 -17.29 10.86 2.61
N LEU A 163 -17.65 11.88 3.39
CA LEU A 163 -16.72 12.94 3.82
C LEU A 163 -15.62 12.39 4.72
N PHE A 164 -15.95 11.51 5.64
CA PHE A 164 -14.97 10.84 6.50
C PHE A 164 -13.99 9.99 5.68
N SER A 165 -14.47 9.22 4.71
CA SER A 165 -13.61 8.49 3.77
C SER A 165 -12.68 9.43 3.00
N LEU A 166 -13.17 10.60 2.56
CA LEU A 166 -12.34 11.61 1.90
C LEU A 166 -11.21 12.10 2.80
N CYS A 167 -11.51 12.44 4.06
CA CYS A 167 -10.48 12.87 5.02
C CYS A 167 -9.42 11.78 5.24
N LEU A 168 -9.84 10.52 5.41
CA LEU A 168 -8.92 9.40 5.58
C LEU A 168 -8.05 9.18 4.34
N THR A 169 -8.60 9.34 3.15
CA THR A 169 -7.88 9.26 1.89
C THR A 169 -6.79 10.33 1.82
N CYS A 170 -7.09 11.57 2.17
CA CYS A 170 -6.10 12.64 2.24
C CYS A 170 -4.99 12.33 3.26
N LEU A 171 -5.37 11.87 4.47
CA LEU A 171 -4.41 11.48 5.51
C LEU A 171 -3.52 10.30 5.09
N GLN A 172 -4.00 9.41 4.22
CA GLN A 172 -3.25 8.27 3.73
C GLN A 172 -2.25 8.66 2.63
N PHE A 173 -2.67 9.45 1.65
CA PHE A 173 -1.84 9.82 0.50
C PHE A 173 -0.87 10.95 0.79
N PHE A 174 -1.25 11.94 1.59
CA PHE A 174 -0.45 13.13 1.83
C PHE A 174 0.93 12.84 2.46
N PRO A 175 1.03 12.04 3.53
CA PRO A 175 2.34 11.66 4.08
C PRO A 175 3.18 10.84 3.08
N GLN A 176 2.55 10.02 2.25
CA GLN A 176 3.24 9.23 1.23
C GLN A 176 3.84 10.11 0.15
N ILE A 177 3.10 11.12 -0.32
CA ILE A 177 3.58 12.12 -1.29
C ILE A 177 4.80 12.86 -0.71
N ILE A 178 4.69 13.36 0.53
CA ILE A 178 5.80 14.08 1.19
C ILE A 178 7.02 13.17 1.36
N LYS A 179 6.82 11.93 1.79
CA LYS A 179 7.90 10.97 1.98
C LYS A 179 8.63 10.68 0.66
N THR A 180 7.88 10.40 -0.41
CA THR A 180 8.44 10.13 -1.74
C THR A 180 9.18 11.34 -2.29
N TRP A 181 8.61 12.54 -2.13
CA TRP A 181 9.26 13.79 -2.54
C TRP A 181 10.60 14.02 -1.81
N ARG A 182 10.60 13.83 -0.47
CA ARG A 182 11.81 14.04 0.34
C ARG A 182 12.88 12.96 0.14
N SER A 183 12.48 11.72 -0.13
CA SER A 183 13.43 10.62 -0.35
C SER A 183 14.12 10.68 -1.71
N GLY A 184 13.59 11.43 -2.68
CA GLY A 184 14.12 11.49 -4.04
C GLY A 184 14.14 10.15 -4.79
N SER A 185 13.44 9.15 -4.27
CA SER A 185 13.44 7.79 -4.82
C SER A 185 12.05 7.17 -4.80
N VAL A 186 11.77 6.32 -5.79
CA VAL A 186 10.47 5.65 -5.95
C VAL A 186 10.22 4.60 -4.86
N GLY A 187 11.28 4.09 -4.24
CA GLY A 187 11.20 3.08 -3.17
C GLY A 187 10.47 1.80 -3.61
N ALA A 188 9.49 1.37 -2.80
CA ALA A 188 8.72 0.14 -3.04
C ALA A 188 7.46 0.33 -3.91
N ILE A 189 7.23 1.53 -4.44
CA ILE A 189 6.02 1.88 -5.20
C ILE A 189 6.09 1.23 -6.58
N SER A 190 4.99 0.60 -7.00
CA SER A 190 4.87 0.00 -8.32
C SER A 190 4.29 1.00 -9.32
N ILE A 191 5.15 1.63 -10.13
CA ILE A 191 4.75 2.60 -11.16
C ILE A 191 3.78 1.99 -12.18
N PRO A 192 3.99 0.77 -12.73
CA PRO A 192 3.05 0.19 -13.69
C PRO A 192 1.64 0.01 -13.11
N MET A 193 1.54 -0.36 -11.84
CA MET A 193 0.25 -0.49 -11.17
C MET A 193 -0.46 0.87 -11.05
N MET A 194 0.27 1.92 -10.66
CA MET A 194 -0.28 3.27 -10.54
C MET A 194 -0.69 3.84 -11.91
N LEU A 195 0.07 3.54 -12.96
CA LEU A 195 -0.22 4.01 -14.33
C LEU A 195 -1.54 3.44 -14.85
N MET A 196 -1.88 2.21 -14.50
CA MET A 196 -3.18 1.61 -14.83
C MET A 196 -4.31 2.11 -13.93
N GLN A 197 -4.04 2.28 -12.63
CA GLN A 197 -5.05 2.61 -11.63
C GLN A 197 -5.49 4.07 -11.69
N THR A 198 -4.58 5.00 -11.98
CA THR A 198 -4.88 6.45 -11.98
C THR A 198 -5.93 6.84 -13.04
N PRO A 199 -5.79 6.48 -14.33
CA PRO A 199 -6.83 6.76 -15.32
C PRO A 199 -8.15 6.07 -14.97
N GLY A 200 -8.10 4.82 -14.48
CA GLY A 200 -9.26 4.08 -14.04
C GLY A 200 -10.03 4.81 -12.92
N GLY A 201 -9.32 5.42 -11.97
CA GLY A 201 -9.92 6.21 -10.89
C GLY A 201 -10.68 7.44 -11.40
N PHE A 202 -10.14 8.18 -12.37
CA PHE A 202 -10.84 9.31 -12.99
C PHE A 202 -12.05 8.89 -13.80
N VAL A 203 -11.91 7.87 -14.66
CA VAL A 203 -13.04 7.33 -15.44
C VAL A 203 -14.15 6.85 -14.51
N PHE A 204 -13.79 6.22 -13.41
CA PHE A 204 -14.75 5.74 -12.42
C PHE A 204 -15.48 6.92 -11.72
N ALA A 205 -14.73 7.90 -11.18
CA ALA A 205 -15.32 9.07 -10.54
C ALA A 205 -16.28 9.80 -11.51
N TYR A 206 -15.87 9.98 -12.76
CA TYR A 206 -16.69 10.56 -13.82
C TYR A 206 -17.95 9.73 -14.08
N SER A 207 -17.84 8.41 -14.18
CA SER A 207 -18.99 7.53 -14.43
C SER A 207 -20.07 7.60 -13.36
N ILE A 208 -19.68 7.89 -12.11
CA ILE A 208 -20.66 8.12 -11.02
C ILE A 208 -21.20 9.55 -11.10
N ALA A 209 -20.34 10.54 -11.32
CA ALA A 209 -20.70 11.96 -11.31
C ALA A 209 -21.76 12.33 -12.36
N ILE A 210 -21.73 11.71 -13.55
CA ILE A 210 -22.69 11.98 -14.62
C ILE A 210 -24.07 11.37 -14.42
N ARG A 211 -24.26 10.51 -13.41
CA ARG A 211 -25.56 9.88 -13.14
C ARG A 211 -26.53 10.90 -12.54
N PRO A 212 -27.75 11.02 -13.07
CA PRO A 212 -28.75 11.95 -12.55
C PRO A 212 -29.13 11.62 -11.10
N GLY A 213 -29.20 12.66 -10.26
CA GLY A 213 -29.61 12.52 -8.85
C GLY A 213 -28.56 11.96 -7.90
N VAL A 214 -27.33 11.75 -8.34
CA VAL A 214 -26.24 11.26 -7.47
C VAL A 214 -25.71 12.39 -6.58
N ASN A 215 -25.56 12.07 -5.29
CA ASN A 215 -24.97 12.99 -4.33
C ASN A 215 -23.46 13.14 -4.62
N TRP A 216 -22.96 14.38 -4.52
CA TRP A 216 -21.54 14.68 -4.72
C TRP A 216 -20.60 13.87 -3.81
N SER A 217 -21.02 13.52 -2.60
CA SER A 217 -20.24 12.73 -1.64
C SER A 217 -19.93 11.30 -2.12
N SER A 218 -20.66 10.79 -3.10
CA SER A 218 -20.46 9.43 -3.65
C SER A 218 -19.24 9.32 -4.57
N TRP A 219 -18.83 10.39 -5.24
CA TRP A 219 -17.75 10.37 -6.21
C TRP A 219 -16.53 11.23 -5.83
N ILE A 220 -16.73 12.25 -4.98
CA ILE A 220 -15.67 13.20 -4.65
C ILE A 220 -14.47 12.55 -3.97
N SER A 221 -14.69 11.58 -3.08
CA SER A 221 -13.60 10.86 -2.40
C SER A 221 -12.73 10.09 -3.40
N THR A 222 -13.35 9.46 -4.40
CA THR A 222 -12.63 8.74 -5.46
C THR A 222 -11.89 9.69 -6.40
N PHE A 223 -12.51 10.82 -6.74
CA PHE A 223 -11.88 11.86 -7.57
C PHE A 223 -10.64 12.43 -6.89
N VAL A 224 -10.73 12.78 -5.60
CA VAL A 224 -9.59 13.28 -4.83
C VAL A 224 -8.51 12.21 -4.69
N ALA A 225 -8.90 10.94 -4.43
CA ALA A 225 -7.94 9.83 -4.40
C ALA A 225 -7.18 9.68 -5.73
N ALA A 226 -7.89 9.72 -6.86
CA ALA A 226 -7.27 9.64 -8.20
C ALA A 226 -6.34 10.83 -8.46
N THR A 227 -6.72 12.04 -8.01
CA THR A 227 -5.89 13.25 -8.13
C THR A 227 -4.62 13.14 -7.30
N LEU A 228 -4.71 12.75 -6.02
CA LEU A 228 -3.55 12.56 -5.15
C LEU A 228 -2.63 11.45 -5.68
N GLN A 229 -3.21 10.37 -6.19
CA GLN A 229 -2.47 9.29 -6.82
C GLN A 229 -1.79 9.75 -8.12
N CYS A 230 -2.43 10.59 -8.92
CA CYS A 230 -1.84 11.20 -10.11
C CYS A 230 -0.63 12.07 -9.75
N VAL A 231 -0.74 12.90 -8.72
CA VAL A 231 0.39 13.70 -8.20
C VAL A 231 1.55 12.79 -7.80
N LEU A 232 1.27 11.74 -7.04
CA LEU A 232 2.29 10.76 -6.62
C LEU A 232 2.93 10.06 -7.82
N LEU A 233 2.13 9.68 -8.83
CA LEU A 233 2.62 9.06 -10.07
C LEU A 233 3.57 9.99 -10.83
N VAL A 234 3.21 11.26 -11.00
CA VAL A 234 4.07 12.25 -11.67
C VAL A 234 5.40 12.40 -10.95
N ILE A 235 5.39 12.47 -9.62
CA ILE A 235 6.61 12.54 -8.81
C ILE A 235 7.47 11.27 -9.02
N CYS A 236 6.87 10.08 -8.98
CA CYS A 236 7.59 8.83 -9.20
C CYS A 236 8.19 8.74 -10.61
N LEU A 237 7.45 9.15 -11.64
CA LEU A 237 7.94 9.16 -13.03
C LEU A 237 9.10 10.13 -13.21
N SER A 238 9.05 11.32 -12.60
CA SER A 238 10.15 12.29 -12.67
C SER A 238 11.43 11.74 -12.03
N PHE A 239 11.34 11.10 -10.87
CA PHE A 239 12.50 10.47 -10.23
C PHE A 239 13.04 9.26 -11.01
N GLU A 240 12.17 8.44 -11.59
CA GLU A 240 12.61 7.32 -12.44
C GLU A 240 13.32 7.81 -13.71
N ALA A 241 12.80 8.86 -14.34
CA ALA A 241 13.43 9.48 -15.50
C ALA A 241 14.82 10.03 -15.17
N GLN A 242 14.97 10.73 -14.03
CA GLN A 242 16.26 11.24 -13.56
C GLN A 242 17.24 10.10 -13.29
N ALA A 243 16.80 9.06 -12.59
CA ALA A 243 17.64 7.90 -12.29
C ALA A 243 18.10 7.16 -13.57
N LYS A 244 17.23 7.04 -14.58
CA LYS A 244 17.61 6.46 -15.88
C LYS A 244 18.63 7.33 -16.62
N SER A 245 18.47 8.65 -16.58
CA SER A 245 19.41 9.58 -17.21
C SER A 245 20.81 9.51 -16.56
N GLN A 246 20.86 9.47 -15.23
CA GLN A 246 22.12 9.34 -14.50
C GLN A 246 22.82 8.03 -14.82
N ARG A 247 22.13 6.89 -14.82
CA ARG A 247 22.72 5.59 -15.20
C ARG A 247 23.22 5.56 -16.64
N ALA A 248 22.54 6.24 -17.56
CA ALA A 248 22.99 6.35 -18.95
C ALA A 248 24.29 7.16 -19.04
N LEU A 249 24.42 8.25 -18.28
CA LEU A 249 25.65 9.04 -18.21
C LEU A 249 26.79 8.24 -17.60
N GLU A 250 26.58 7.57 -16.46
CA GLU A 250 27.57 6.72 -15.81
C GLU A 250 28.06 5.59 -16.72
N SER A 251 27.16 4.96 -17.48
CA SER A 251 27.53 3.92 -18.44
C SER A 251 28.36 4.45 -19.59
N THR A 252 28.07 5.67 -20.07
CA THR A 252 28.84 6.33 -21.12
C THR A 252 30.25 6.71 -20.64
N GLU A 253 30.35 7.24 -19.41
CA GLU A 253 31.65 7.58 -18.80
C GLU A 253 32.49 6.33 -18.53
N ALA A 254 31.89 5.23 -18.05
CA ALA A 254 32.59 3.96 -17.86
C ALA A 254 33.16 3.43 -19.18
N THR A 255 32.35 3.45 -20.26
CA THR A 255 32.79 3.01 -21.60
C THR A 255 33.91 3.90 -22.15
N ALA A 256 33.84 5.22 -21.91
CA ALA A 256 34.90 6.14 -22.35
C ALA A 256 36.20 5.93 -21.58
N ASN A 257 36.13 5.66 -20.26
CA ASN A 257 37.29 5.37 -19.42
C ASN A 257 37.94 4.03 -19.81
N ASP A 258 37.18 3.00 -20.12
CA ASP A 258 37.69 1.71 -20.59
C ASP A 258 38.39 1.85 -21.93
N ALA A 259 37.79 2.61 -22.89
CA ALA A 259 38.42 2.89 -24.16
C ALA A 259 39.73 3.71 -24.04
N ALA A 260 39.79 4.65 -23.08
CA ALA A 260 41.00 5.40 -22.78
C ALA A 260 42.07 4.54 -22.15
N ALA A 261 41.69 3.59 -21.26
CA ALA A 261 42.62 2.64 -20.66
C ALA A 261 43.23 1.68 -21.71
N ASP A 262 42.39 1.16 -22.62
CA ASP A 262 42.86 0.30 -23.73
C ASP A 262 43.79 1.05 -24.69
N ALA A 263 43.50 2.30 -25.00
CA ALA A 263 44.36 3.16 -25.81
C ALA A 263 45.72 3.44 -25.11
N ALA A 264 45.71 3.66 -23.79
CA ALA A 264 46.90 3.85 -22.99
C ALA A 264 47.76 2.56 -22.91
N ALA A 265 47.10 1.40 -22.76
CA ALA A 265 47.77 0.10 -22.75
C ALA A 265 48.44 -0.23 -24.09
N SER A 266 47.81 0.10 -25.22
CA SER A 266 48.33 -0.11 -26.56
C SER A 266 49.46 0.87 -26.94
N SER A 267 49.59 2.02 -26.29
CA SER A 267 50.64 3.01 -26.46
C SER A 267 51.84 2.84 -25.53
N SER A 268 51.84 1.83 -24.66
CA SER A 268 52.92 1.55 -23.73
C SER A 268 54.17 1.06 -24.49
N PRO A 269 55.37 1.62 -24.26
CA PRO A 269 56.60 1.25 -24.95
C PRO A 269 57.01 -0.23 -24.76
N ALA A 270 56.46 -0.92 -23.78
CA ALA A 270 56.66 -2.35 -23.59
C ALA A 270 55.98 -3.21 -24.67
N ALA A 271 54.84 -2.82 -25.20
CA ALA A 271 54.16 -3.53 -26.29
C ALA A 271 54.88 -3.36 -27.64
N ALA A 272 55.55 -2.24 -27.83
CA ALA A 272 56.38 -1.99 -29.02
C ALA A 272 57.68 -2.83 -29.00
N ALA A 273 58.21 -3.16 -27.83
CA ALA A 273 59.40 -4.02 -27.68
C ALA A 273 59.10 -5.50 -27.96
N GLU A 274 57.90 -5.97 -27.62
CA GLU A 274 57.46 -7.35 -27.82
C GLU A 274 57.19 -7.63 -29.32
N GLN A 275 56.58 -6.69 -30.02
CA GLN A 275 56.36 -6.79 -31.48
C GLN A 275 57.68 -6.70 -32.29
N ALA A 276 58.67 -5.97 -31.81
CA ALA A 276 60.00 -5.90 -32.45
C ALA A 276 60.80 -7.21 -32.27
N SER A 277 60.60 -7.96 -31.19
CA SER A 277 61.20 -9.27 -30.92
C SER A 277 60.63 -10.39 -31.79
N GLU A 278 59.33 -10.33 -32.11
CA GLU A 278 58.65 -11.36 -32.91
C GLU A 278 58.99 -11.24 -34.42
N ASN A 279 59.26 -10.03 -34.89
CA ASN A 279 59.61 -9.77 -36.31
C ASN A 279 61.07 -10.04 -36.63
N THR A 280 61.94 -10.34 -35.61
CA THR A 280 63.38 -10.69 -35.84
C THR A 280 63.60 -12.20 -35.78
N ALA A 281 62.57 -13.02 -35.57
CA ALA A 281 62.64 -14.49 -35.47
C ALA A 281 62.13 -15.22 -36.72
N THR A 282 61.75 -14.51 -37.79
CA THR A 282 61.43 -15.04 -39.13
C THR A 282 62.49 -14.62 -40.15
#